data_dcfd25ce288e5ac7d1af3fbab167ce1b
#
_entry.id   dcfd25ce288e5ac7d1af3fbab167ce1b
#
_cell.length_a   1.000
_cell.length_b   1.000
_cell.length_c   1.000
_cell.angle_alpha   90.00
_cell.angle_beta   90.00
_cell.angle_gamma   90.00
#
_symmetry.space_group_name_H-M   'P 1'
#
loop_
_entity.id
_entity.type
_entity.pdbx_description
1 polymer ?
#
loop_
_entity_poly.entity_id
_entity_poly.type
_entity_poly.pdbx_seq_one_letter_code
_entity_poly.pdbx_strand_id
1 'polypeptide(L)'
;SSTTTDAAAPATEASDTAAAATEAAGGDYADKKVGVCIYQFSDNFMTLFRTELENYLVEQGFSKDNITIVDGANDQATQTGQIDNFISEGVDVLIVNPVNSSSAATITDKVVAADIPLVYINREPDAEEEQRWEDNGWNVTYVGCDARQSGTFQGEMIVDLGLDTVDLNGDGKIQY
;
A
#
# COMPACT_ATOMS: atom_id res chain seq x y z
N SER A 1 -57.95 -14.59 -17.51
CA SER A 1 -56.64 -15.10 -17.88
C SER A 1 -55.69 -13.95 -18.08
N SER A 2 -54.96 -13.61 -17.03
CA SER A 2 -53.93 -12.58 -17.04
C SER A 2 -52.58 -13.25 -16.84
N THR A 3 -51.78 -13.28 -17.88
CA THR A 3 -50.42 -13.74 -17.81
C THR A 3 -49.52 -12.57 -17.44
N THR A 4 -48.93 -12.62 -16.25
CA THR A 4 -47.89 -11.74 -15.77
C THR A 4 -46.56 -12.25 -16.36
N THR A 5 -45.92 -11.44 -17.18
CA THR A 5 -44.58 -11.70 -17.70
C THR A 5 -43.59 -11.10 -16.71
N ASP A 6 -42.87 -11.97 -16.06
CA ASP A 6 -41.74 -11.64 -15.18
C ASP A 6 -40.54 -11.29 -16.08
N ALA A 7 -40.11 -10.04 -16.03
CA ALA A 7 -38.93 -9.57 -16.74
C ALA A 7 -37.73 -9.59 -15.76
N ALA A 8 -36.95 -10.66 -15.82
CA ALA A 8 -35.66 -10.72 -15.14
C ALA A 8 -34.68 -9.73 -15.77
N ALA A 9 -34.14 -8.86 -14.97
CA ALA A 9 -33.02 -7.99 -15.34
C ALA A 9 -31.73 -8.84 -15.53
N PRO A 10 -30.91 -8.54 -16.52
CA PRO A 10 -29.64 -9.26 -16.68
C PRO A 10 -28.67 -8.88 -15.57
N ALA A 11 -28.20 -9.88 -14.84
CA ALA A 11 -27.06 -9.76 -13.97
C ALA A 11 -25.83 -9.38 -14.81
N THR A 12 -25.28 -8.21 -14.55
CA THR A 12 -23.99 -7.80 -15.11
C THR A 12 -22.93 -8.66 -14.40
N GLU A 13 -22.34 -9.58 -15.14
CA GLU A 13 -21.18 -10.34 -14.67
C GLU A 13 -20.06 -9.33 -14.37
N ALA A 14 -19.71 -9.20 -13.10
CA ALA A 14 -18.48 -8.56 -12.69
C ALA A 14 -17.33 -9.34 -13.33
N SER A 15 -16.64 -8.68 -14.24
CA SER A 15 -15.43 -9.21 -14.87
C SER A 15 -14.39 -9.39 -13.78
N ASP A 16 -14.23 -10.62 -13.32
CA ASP A 16 -13.18 -11.07 -12.43
C ASP A 16 -11.86 -10.97 -13.20
N THR A 17 -11.26 -9.78 -13.17
CA THR A 17 -9.88 -9.61 -13.58
C THR A 17 -9.03 -10.10 -12.41
N ALA A 18 -9.03 -11.41 -12.20
CA ALA A 18 -8.00 -12.06 -11.45
C ALA A 18 -6.68 -11.67 -12.12
N ALA A 19 -5.94 -10.76 -11.47
CA ALA A 19 -4.56 -10.53 -11.80
C ALA A 19 -3.89 -11.90 -11.83
N ALA A 20 -3.42 -12.28 -13.01
CA ALA A 20 -2.63 -13.50 -13.15
C ALA A 20 -1.49 -13.39 -12.14
N ALA A 21 -1.55 -14.21 -11.10
CA ALA A 21 -0.40 -14.48 -10.27
C ALA A 21 0.66 -14.99 -11.25
N THR A 22 1.59 -14.14 -11.60
CA THR A 22 2.80 -14.55 -12.30
C THR A 22 3.40 -15.59 -11.37
N GLU A 23 3.50 -16.82 -11.82
CA GLU A 23 4.26 -17.84 -11.10
C GLU A 23 5.62 -17.22 -10.85
N ALA A 24 5.88 -16.83 -9.60
CA ALA A 24 7.18 -16.38 -9.18
C ALA A 24 8.10 -17.58 -9.45
N ALA A 25 8.98 -17.44 -10.41
CA ALA A 25 10.06 -18.39 -10.59
C ALA A 25 10.75 -18.44 -9.22
N GLY A 26 10.64 -19.57 -8.50
CA GLY A 26 11.16 -19.74 -7.17
C GLY A 26 12.68 -19.50 -7.19
N GLY A 27 13.06 -18.23 -6.96
CA GLY A 27 14.43 -17.84 -6.72
C GLY A 27 14.81 -18.31 -5.31
N ASP A 28 16.03 -18.75 -5.13
CA ASP A 28 16.57 -18.98 -3.80
C ASP A 28 17.02 -17.64 -3.23
N TYR A 29 16.15 -17.05 -2.37
CA TYR A 29 16.40 -15.76 -1.70
C TYR A 29 16.81 -15.97 -0.24
N ALA A 30 17.19 -17.19 0.15
CA ALA A 30 17.46 -17.53 1.54
C ALA A 30 18.58 -16.71 2.18
N ASP A 31 19.55 -16.25 1.39
CA ASP A 31 20.67 -15.41 1.82
C ASP A 31 20.39 -13.90 1.75
N LYS A 32 19.25 -13.49 1.17
CA LYS A 32 18.88 -12.11 0.99
C LYS A 32 18.30 -11.50 2.26
N LYS A 33 18.75 -10.29 2.60
CA LYS A 33 18.29 -9.53 3.75
C LYS A 33 17.22 -8.54 3.36
N VAL A 34 16.10 -8.55 4.09
CA VAL A 34 14.97 -7.64 3.89
C VAL A 34 14.80 -6.75 5.13
N GLY A 35 14.90 -5.44 4.93
CA GLY A 35 14.53 -4.47 5.95
C GLY A 35 13.11 -3.94 5.72
N VAL A 36 12.28 -3.92 6.76
CA VAL A 36 10.91 -3.40 6.69
C VAL A 36 10.67 -2.38 7.78
N CYS A 37 10.34 -1.15 7.40
CA CYS A 37 9.93 -0.08 8.32
C CYS A 37 8.43 0.13 8.24
N ILE A 38 7.71 -0.17 9.32
CA ILE A 38 6.27 0.11 9.46
C ILE A 38 6.08 1.40 10.24
N TYR A 39 5.17 2.29 9.82
CA TYR A 39 4.98 3.58 10.46
C TYR A 39 4.61 3.48 11.95
N GLN A 40 3.79 2.48 12.32
CA GLN A 40 3.53 2.10 13.72
C GLN A 40 2.96 0.68 13.83
N PHE A 41 3.31 -0.03 14.90
CA PHE A 41 2.83 -1.39 15.16
C PHE A 41 1.46 -1.45 15.82
N SER A 42 1.03 -0.38 16.49
CA SER A 42 -0.25 -0.30 17.20
C SER A 42 -1.46 -0.22 16.27
N ASP A 43 -1.26 -0.04 14.96
CA ASP A 43 -2.30 -0.10 13.96
C ASP A 43 -2.73 -1.55 13.69
N ASN A 44 -4.05 -1.84 13.82
CA ASN A 44 -4.58 -3.18 13.63
C ASN A 44 -4.42 -3.69 12.20
N PHE A 45 -4.61 -2.82 11.20
CA PHE A 45 -4.42 -3.17 9.80
C PHE A 45 -2.94 -3.48 9.54
N MET A 46 -2.04 -2.65 10.04
CA MET A 46 -0.59 -2.88 9.90
C MET A 46 -0.12 -4.12 10.65
N THR A 47 -0.78 -4.51 11.72
CA THR A 47 -0.46 -5.77 12.42
C THR A 47 -0.76 -6.98 11.54
N LEU A 48 -1.90 -7.01 10.86
CA LEU A 48 -2.23 -8.06 9.90
C LEU A 48 -1.29 -7.99 8.69
N PHE A 49 -1.13 -6.80 8.11
CA PHE A 49 -0.32 -6.59 6.92
C PHE A 49 1.13 -7.08 7.09
N ARG A 50 1.80 -6.70 8.19
CA ARG A 50 3.20 -7.11 8.43
C ARG A 50 3.34 -8.61 8.65
N THR A 51 2.33 -9.25 9.27
CA THR A 51 2.31 -10.70 9.46
C THR A 51 2.21 -11.42 8.12
N GLU A 52 1.29 -10.98 7.27
CA GLU A 52 1.10 -11.55 5.94
C GLU A 52 2.30 -11.26 5.02
N LEU A 53 2.90 -10.08 5.12
CA LEU A 53 4.11 -9.74 4.38
C LEU A 53 5.28 -10.67 4.76
N GLU A 54 5.50 -10.91 6.05
CA GLU A 54 6.55 -11.85 6.51
C GLU A 54 6.28 -13.27 5.98
N ASN A 55 5.04 -13.76 6.12
CA ASN A 55 4.64 -15.07 5.63
C ASN A 55 4.87 -15.19 4.13
N TYR A 56 4.43 -14.20 3.36
CA TYR A 56 4.60 -14.19 1.92
C TYR A 56 6.07 -14.19 1.49
N LEU A 57 6.92 -13.38 2.13
CA LEU A 57 8.35 -13.37 1.85
C LEU A 57 8.98 -14.75 2.11
N VAL A 58 8.59 -15.40 3.21
CA VAL A 58 9.06 -16.77 3.52
C VAL A 58 8.59 -17.77 2.46
N GLU A 59 7.34 -17.69 2.02
CA GLU A 59 6.80 -18.52 0.93
C GLU A 59 7.54 -18.29 -0.40
N GLN A 60 8.05 -17.09 -0.64
CA GLN A 60 8.86 -16.78 -1.82
C GLN A 60 10.32 -17.23 -1.71
N GLY A 61 10.74 -17.81 -0.58
CA GLY A 61 12.07 -18.39 -0.39
C GLY A 61 13.06 -17.54 0.41
N PHE A 62 12.62 -16.40 0.98
CA PHE A 62 13.44 -15.64 1.92
C PHE A 62 13.57 -16.39 3.26
N SER A 63 14.74 -16.36 3.89
CA SER A 63 14.88 -16.84 5.26
C SER A 63 14.22 -15.89 6.24
N LYS A 64 13.40 -16.42 7.15
CA LYS A 64 12.80 -15.63 8.21
C LYS A 64 13.84 -14.89 9.06
N ASP A 65 15.00 -15.49 9.27
CA ASP A 65 16.10 -14.91 10.05
C ASP A 65 16.73 -13.67 9.35
N ASN A 66 16.49 -13.53 8.05
CA ASN A 66 16.97 -12.42 7.22
C ASN A 66 15.90 -11.34 6.95
N ILE A 67 14.71 -11.49 7.53
CA ILE A 67 13.63 -10.49 7.45
C ILE A 67 13.57 -9.74 8.78
N THR A 68 13.84 -8.44 8.75
CA THR A 68 13.77 -7.58 9.95
C THR A 68 12.68 -6.54 9.77
N ILE A 69 11.66 -6.58 10.63
CA ILE A 69 10.52 -5.64 10.61
C ILE A 69 10.58 -4.77 11.87
N VAL A 70 10.61 -3.45 11.69
CA VAL A 70 10.75 -2.48 12.78
C VAL A 70 9.56 -1.52 12.87
N ASP A 71 9.31 -1.06 14.11
CA ASP A 71 8.25 -0.11 14.44
C ASP A 71 8.78 1.33 14.36
N GLY A 72 8.23 2.13 13.44
CA GLY A 72 8.53 3.56 13.34
C GLY A 72 7.93 4.40 14.47
N ALA A 73 7.09 3.79 15.31
CA ALA A 73 6.45 4.41 16.48
C ALA A 73 5.73 5.74 16.15
N ASN A 74 5.27 5.89 14.93
CA ASN A 74 4.69 7.13 14.38
C ASN A 74 5.61 8.36 14.55
N ASP A 75 6.92 8.13 14.61
CA ASP A 75 7.96 9.16 14.73
C ASP A 75 8.94 9.12 13.55
N GLN A 76 8.98 10.20 12.77
CA GLN A 76 9.79 10.27 11.56
C GLN A 76 11.29 10.21 11.84
N ALA A 77 11.73 10.74 12.97
CA ALA A 77 13.16 10.72 13.34
C ALA A 77 13.60 9.28 13.67
N THR A 78 12.75 8.55 14.41
CA THR A 78 12.94 7.12 14.69
C THR A 78 13.02 6.32 13.40
N GLN A 79 12.06 6.50 12.48
CA GLN A 79 12.06 5.78 11.20
C GLN A 79 13.30 6.12 10.36
N THR A 80 13.71 7.38 10.31
CA THR A 80 14.93 7.79 9.60
C THR A 80 16.17 7.07 10.13
N GLY A 81 16.30 6.98 11.45
CA GLY A 81 17.40 6.23 12.10
C GLY A 81 17.38 4.74 11.79
N GLN A 82 16.19 4.13 11.72
CA GLN A 82 16.03 2.72 11.34
C GLN A 82 16.46 2.48 9.89
N ILE A 83 16.10 3.38 8.98
CA ILE A 83 16.52 3.32 7.57
C ILE A 83 18.06 3.43 7.47
N ASP A 84 18.67 4.38 8.20
CA ASP A 84 20.13 4.53 8.25
C ASP A 84 20.83 3.25 8.78
N ASN A 85 20.21 2.57 9.76
CA ASN A 85 20.72 1.29 10.26
C ASN A 85 20.65 0.20 9.19
N PHE A 86 19.51 0.03 8.49
CA PHE A 86 19.37 -0.95 7.41
C PHE A 86 20.36 -0.70 6.26
N ILE A 87 20.57 0.56 5.89
CA ILE A 87 21.59 0.92 4.89
C ILE A 87 22.98 0.47 5.39
N SER A 88 23.30 0.72 6.66
CA SER A 88 24.60 0.35 7.25
C SER A 88 24.78 -1.16 7.37
N GLU A 89 23.70 -1.91 7.59
CA GLU A 89 23.67 -3.39 7.65
C GLU A 89 23.76 -4.02 6.26
N GLY A 90 23.58 -3.25 5.21
CA GLY A 90 23.61 -3.69 3.83
C GLY A 90 22.49 -4.67 3.52
N VAL A 91 21.23 -4.24 3.74
CA VAL A 91 20.06 -5.04 3.31
C VAL A 91 19.99 -5.08 1.78
N ASP A 92 19.49 -6.18 1.23
CA ASP A 92 19.35 -6.36 -0.22
C ASP A 92 18.10 -5.65 -0.77
N VAL A 93 17.12 -5.36 0.07
CA VAL A 93 15.90 -4.60 -0.26
C VAL A 93 15.35 -3.93 0.98
N LEU A 94 14.78 -2.74 0.79
CA LEU A 94 14.09 -1.99 1.85
C LEU A 94 12.62 -1.78 1.49
N ILE A 95 11.72 -2.12 2.41
CA ILE A 95 10.28 -1.90 2.30
C ILE A 95 9.89 -0.86 3.35
N VAL A 96 9.28 0.24 2.93
CA VAL A 96 8.97 1.37 3.82
C VAL A 96 7.50 1.76 3.74
N ASN A 97 6.81 1.66 4.87
CA ASN A 97 5.56 2.39 5.09
C ASN A 97 5.91 3.72 5.78
N PRO A 98 5.93 4.85 5.09
CA PRO A 98 6.45 6.09 5.66
C PRO A 98 5.55 6.60 6.80
N VAL A 99 6.17 7.12 7.87
CA VAL A 99 5.46 7.86 8.91
C VAL A 99 4.81 9.11 8.30
N ASN A 100 5.58 9.81 7.48
CA ASN A 100 5.12 10.99 6.75
C ASN A 100 5.46 10.85 5.26
N SER A 101 4.46 10.88 4.38
CA SER A 101 4.65 10.79 2.93
C SER A 101 5.56 11.89 2.38
N SER A 102 5.53 13.09 2.97
CA SER A 102 6.41 14.19 2.56
C SER A 102 7.90 13.94 2.82
N SER A 103 8.25 12.91 3.59
CA SER A 103 9.63 12.51 3.83
C SER A 103 10.18 11.56 2.76
N ALA A 104 9.35 11.13 1.81
CA ALA A 104 9.72 10.15 0.79
C ALA A 104 10.96 10.58 0.00
N ALA A 105 11.04 11.82 -0.46
CA ALA A 105 12.19 12.32 -1.21
C ALA A 105 13.51 12.15 -0.44
N THR A 106 13.53 12.47 0.86
CA THR A 106 14.72 12.32 1.71
C THR A 106 15.08 10.85 1.93
N ILE A 107 14.09 9.99 2.08
CA ILE A 107 14.28 8.54 2.23
C ILE A 107 14.83 7.96 0.94
N THR A 108 14.22 8.29 -0.20
CA THR A 108 14.67 7.85 -1.53
C THR A 108 16.13 8.23 -1.77
N ASP A 109 16.50 9.48 -1.54
CA ASP A 109 17.87 9.96 -1.75
C ASP A 109 18.91 9.12 -0.98
N LYS A 110 18.61 8.77 0.27
CA LYS A 110 19.50 7.94 1.09
C LYS A 110 19.62 6.51 0.56
N VAL A 111 18.50 5.90 0.23
CA VAL A 111 18.42 4.49 -0.16
C VAL A 111 19.01 4.28 -1.56
N VAL A 112 18.69 5.15 -2.49
CA VAL A 112 19.25 5.15 -3.86
C VAL A 112 20.76 5.40 -3.84
N ALA A 113 21.27 6.31 -3.00
CA ALA A 113 22.69 6.53 -2.84
C ALA A 113 23.45 5.29 -2.34
N ALA A 114 22.76 4.38 -1.66
CA ALA A 114 23.30 3.09 -1.20
C ALA A 114 23.07 1.95 -2.20
N ASP A 115 22.49 2.23 -3.37
CA ASP A 115 22.14 1.24 -4.41
C ASP A 115 21.24 0.11 -3.91
N ILE A 116 20.31 0.43 -3.00
CA ILE A 116 19.34 -0.51 -2.42
C ILE A 116 17.99 -0.33 -3.10
N PRO A 117 17.36 -1.41 -3.63
CA PRO A 117 15.96 -1.38 -4.08
C PRO A 117 15.01 -0.95 -2.97
N LEU A 118 14.07 -0.06 -3.29
CA LEU A 118 13.13 0.51 -2.33
C LEU A 118 11.69 0.30 -2.76
N VAL A 119 10.88 -0.26 -1.86
CA VAL A 119 9.44 -0.42 -2.04
C VAL A 119 8.69 0.39 -1.00
N TYR A 120 7.98 1.42 -1.42
CA TYR A 120 7.03 2.10 -0.56
C TYR A 120 5.72 1.33 -0.50
N ILE A 121 5.10 1.30 0.67
CA ILE A 121 3.83 0.57 0.88
C ILE A 121 2.81 1.44 1.63
N ASN A 122 1.53 1.19 1.39
CA ASN A 122 0.37 1.76 2.09
C ASN A 122 0.20 3.28 1.95
N ARG A 123 1.20 4.08 2.28
CA ARG A 123 1.17 5.54 2.17
C ARG A 123 1.93 5.98 0.93
N GLU A 124 1.16 6.46 -0.05
CA GLU A 124 1.66 6.90 -1.35
C GLU A 124 2.53 8.15 -1.19
N PRO A 125 3.75 8.16 -1.73
CA PRO A 125 4.51 9.39 -1.91
C PRO A 125 3.83 10.37 -2.86
N ASP A 126 4.32 11.61 -2.90
CA ASP A 126 3.78 12.60 -3.82
C ASP A 126 4.09 12.23 -5.28
N ALA A 127 3.18 12.56 -6.21
CA ALA A 127 3.35 12.24 -7.63
C ALA A 127 4.63 12.83 -8.26
N GLU A 128 5.10 13.98 -7.75
CA GLU A 128 6.39 14.57 -8.18
C GLU A 128 7.58 13.69 -7.80
N GLU A 129 7.48 13.03 -6.64
CA GLU A 129 8.53 12.11 -6.19
C GLU A 129 8.52 10.83 -7.02
N GLU A 130 7.35 10.28 -7.33
CA GLU A 130 7.23 9.11 -8.20
C GLU A 130 7.75 9.39 -9.59
N GLN A 131 7.41 10.56 -10.17
CA GLN A 131 7.96 10.98 -11.46
C GLN A 131 9.49 11.10 -11.42
N ARG A 132 10.05 11.56 -10.29
CA ARG A 132 11.50 11.65 -10.10
C ARG A 132 12.18 10.29 -10.17
N TRP A 133 11.52 9.23 -9.63
CA TRP A 133 12.06 7.86 -9.74
C TRP A 133 12.11 7.39 -11.20
N GLU A 134 11.03 7.62 -11.93
CA GLU A 134 10.94 7.26 -13.36
C GLU A 134 11.97 8.01 -14.20
N ASP A 135 12.09 9.33 -14.02
CA ASP A 135 13.00 10.18 -14.77
C ASP A 135 14.47 9.77 -14.57
N ASN A 136 14.82 9.26 -13.40
CA ASN A 136 16.17 8.82 -13.07
C ASN A 136 16.40 7.32 -13.27
N GLY A 137 15.35 6.54 -13.56
CA GLY A 137 15.43 5.09 -13.70
C GLY A 137 15.86 4.38 -12.42
N TRP A 138 15.47 4.91 -11.26
CA TRP A 138 15.82 4.33 -9.96
C TRP A 138 15.00 3.08 -9.67
N ASN A 139 15.58 2.16 -8.91
CA ASN A 139 14.89 0.95 -8.48
C ASN A 139 14.02 1.25 -7.24
N VAL A 140 13.00 2.08 -7.43
CA VAL A 140 12.04 2.51 -6.43
C VAL A 140 10.63 2.30 -6.98
N THR A 141 9.72 1.81 -6.14
CA THR A 141 8.31 1.64 -6.52
C THR A 141 7.39 1.85 -5.32
N TYR A 142 6.11 2.08 -5.62
CA TYR A 142 5.04 2.10 -4.62
C TYR A 142 4.05 0.96 -4.85
N VAL A 143 3.63 0.33 -3.76
CA VAL A 143 2.58 -0.69 -3.75
C VAL A 143 1.51 -0.28 -2.74
N GLY A 144 0.32 0.01 -3.23
CA GLY A 144 -0.82 0.42 -2.41
C GLY A 144 -2.10 0.51 -3.23
N CYS A 145 -3.12 1.13 -2.65
CA CYS A 145 -4.39 1.41 -3.31
C CYS A 145 -4.49 2.92 -3.65
N ASP A 146 -5.24 3.25 -4.69
CA ASP A 146 -5.61 4.64 -4.97
C ASP A 146 -6.67 5.10 -3.96
N ALA A 147 -6.24 5.86 -2.95
CA ALA A 147 -7.13 6.40 -1.91
C ALA A 147 -8.19 7.37 -2.49
N ARG A 148 -7.92 8.00 -3.64
CA ARG A 148 -8.86 8.88 -4.35
C ARG A 148 -10.05 8.09 -4.88
N GLN A 149 -9.83 6.87 -5.37
CA GLN A 149 -10.89 5.96 -5.81
C GLN A 149 -11.86 5.65 -4.65
N SER A 150 -11.34 5.39 -3.45
CA SER A 150 -12.17 5.20 -2.26
C SER A 150 -13.06 6.40 -1.96
N GLY A 151 -12.51 7.63 -2.05
CA GLY A 151 -13.28 8.86 -1.89
C GLY A 151 -14.36 9.03 -2.96
N THR A 152 -14.05 8.68 -4.20
CA THR A 152 -15.03 8.71 -5.31
C THR A 152 -16.18 7.74 -5.05
N PHE A 153 -15.89 6.49 -4.68
CA PHE A 153 -16.93 5.50 -4.38
C PHE A 153 -17.79 5.92 -3.19
N GLN A 154 -17.22 6.50 -2.13
CA GLN A 154 -17.99 7.03 -1.01
C GLN A 154 -18.91 8.16 -1.46
N GLY A 155 -18.44 9.06 -2.32
CA GLY A 155 -19.25 10.12 -2.91
C GLY A 155 -20.40 9.58 -3.76
N GLU A 156 -20.14 8.60 -4.61
CA GLU A 156 -21.15 7.91 -5.42
C GLU A 156 -22.21 7.23 -4.54
N MET A 157 -21.80 6.52 -3.49
CA MET A 157 -22.74 5.91 -2.55
C MET A 157 -23.67 6.94 -1.88
N ILE A 158 -23.15 8.12 -1.52
CA ILE A 158 -23.95 9.20 -0.95
C ILE A 158 -24.95 9.74 -1.99
N VAL A 159 -24.52 9.93 -3.23
CA VAL A 159 -25.40 10.37 -4.33
C VAL A 159 -26.51 9.35 -4.58
N ASP A 160 -26.19 8.05 -4.59
CA ASP A 160 -27.15 6.97 -4.81
C ASP A 160 -28.18 6.85 -3.68
N LEU A 161 -27.81 7.16 -2.44
CA LEU A 161 -28.76 7.24 -1.31
C LEU A 161 -29.79 8.34 -1.47
N GLY A 162 -29.48 9.37 -2.24
CA GLY A 162 -30.33 10.54 -2.49
C GLY A 162 -30.35 11.54 -1.33
N LEU A 163 -30.54 12.81 -1.69
CA LEU A 163 -30.51 13.93 -0.75
C LEU A 163 -31.51 13.77 0.41
N ASP A 164 -32.71 13.26 0.13
CA ASP A 164 -33.77 13.04 1.13
C ASP A 164 -33.33 12.07 2.25
N THR A 165 -32.35 11.21 2.00
CA THR A 165 -31.83 10.26 2.98
C THR A 165 -30.67 10.83 3.79
N VAL A 166 -29.85 11.68 3.19
CA VAL A 166 -28.58 12.17 3.78
C VAL A 166 -28.71 13.61 4.32
N ASP A 167 -29.76 14.35 3.97
CA ASP A 167 -30.09 15.67 4.50
C ASP A 167 -30.87 15.51 5.81
N LEU A 168 -30.16 15.41 6.92
CA LEU A 168 -30.74 15.12 8.23
C LEU A 168 -31.50 16.31 8.84
N ASN A 169 -31.23 17.52 8.39
CA ASN A 169 -31.85 18.77 8.92
C ASN A 169 -32.77 19.48 7.94
N GLY A 170 -32.90 18.99 6.71
CA GLY A 170 -33.79 19.54 5.68
C GLY A 170 -33.34 20.87 5.07
N ASP A 171 -32.05 21.17 5.10
CA ASP A 171 -31.51 22.44 4.56
C ASP A 171 -31.03 22.31 3.09
N GLY A 172 -31.22 21.18 2.47
CA GLY A 172 -30.81 20.89 1.10
C GLY A 172 -29.33 20.61 0.94
N LYS A 173 -28.62 20.25 2.03
CA LYS A 173 -27.19 19.94 2.02
C LYS A 173 -26.90 18.61 2.67
N ILE A 174 -25.80 17.98 2.24
CA ILE A 174 -25.27 16.74 2.86
C ILE A 174 -24.57 17.13 4.17
N GLN A 175 -24.93 16.46 5.27
CA GLN A 175 -24.21 16.54 6.53
C GLN A 175 -23.17 15.42 6.60
N TYR A 176 -21.97 15.76 7.04
CA TYR A 176 -20.84 14.82 7.21
C TYR A 176 -19.97 15.18 8.42
#